data_c290425a25437fcda66eac080fec423a
#
_entry.id   c290425a25437fcda66eac080fec423a
#
_cell.length_a   1.000
_cell.length_b   1.000
_cell.length_c   1.000
_cell.angle_alpha   90.00
_cell.angle_beta   90.00
_cell.angle_gamma   90.00
#
_symmetry.space_group_name_H-M   'P 1'
#
loop_
_entity.id
_entity.type
_entity.pdbx_description
1 polymer ?
#
loop_
_entity_poly.entity_id
_entity_poly.type
_entity_poly.pdbx_seq_one_letter_code
_entity_poly.pdbx_strand_id
1 'polypeptide(L)'
;MKVNMKNNNLRFLIIMSILFVVYSVVVFALPFAMNAVFWMSYIFSVAAIAVQWVVFKKAFDNGEGLKSKFYGFPIANIGFGYFAVQLIASVIFMALALYVPVWLPLIVYVVALGIATIGFIAADAVREEVEKQDVKLKKSISRMKTMQGKMNVIASMGDYTAIKQLAEAFKYSDPVSSEELDNIETILEGCIAELQGAVKAKDTATITQLCEKTEALLNERNQLCKLYKNKKIPIRGQQYDSF
;
A
#
# COMPACT_ATOMS: atom_id res chain seq x y z
N MET A 1 -7.39 -18.88 3.01
CA MET A 1 -6.59 -18.07 2.08
C MET A 1 -5.05 -18.29 2.20
N LYS A 2 -4.53 -18.85 3.28
CA LYS A 2 -3.09 -19.21 3.47
C LYS A 2 -2.53 -20.26 2.47
N VAL A 3 -3.37 -21.11 1.92
CA VAL A 3 -2.94 -22.19 0.99
C VAL A 3 -2.45 -21.63 -0.36
N ASN A 4 -2.92 -20.47 -0.79
CA ASN A 4 -2.58 -19.91 -2.12
C ASN A 4 -1.20 -19.20 -2.15
N MET A 5 -0.73 -18.65 -1.04
CA MET A 5 0.59 -17.98 -0.97
C MET A 5 1.75 -18.97 -1.00
N LYS A 6 1.64 -20.11 -0.30
CA LYS A 6 2.66 -21.17 -0.32
C LYS A 6 2.86 -21.74 -1.74
N ASN A 7 1.77 -21.81 -2.52
CA ASN A 7 1.79 -22.29 -3.89
C ASN A 7 2.45 -21.30 -4.86
N ASN A 8 2.28 -19.99 -4.65
CA ASN A 8 2.92 -18.97 -5.50
C ASN A 8 4.42 -18.86 -5.23
N ASN A 9 4.86 -18.98 -3.97
CA ASN A 9 6.27 -18.99 -3.61
C ASN A 9 6.98 -20.23 -4.22
N LEU A 10 6.32 -21.38 -4.19
CA LEU A 10 6.86 -22.61 -4.80
C LEU A 10 6.98 -22.48 -6.34
N ARG A 11 5.97 -21.93 -7.00
CA ARG A 11 6.00 -21.69 -8.45
C ARG A 11 7.13 -20.74 -8.84
N PHE A 12 7.30 -19.65 -8.10
CA PHE A 12 8.39 -18.71 -8.35
C PHE A 12 9.76 -19.37 -8.16
N LEU A 13 9.95 -20.18 -7.12
CA LEU A 13 11.18 -20.91 -6.87
C LEU A 13 11.49 -21.88 -8.01
N ILE A 14 10.49 -22.61 -8.51
CA ILE A 14 10.64 -23.52 -9.66
C ILE A 14 11.08 -22.73 -10.91
N ILE A 15 10.44 -21.58 -11.19
CA ILE A 15 10.78 -20.75 -12.34
C ILE A 15 12.24 -20.26 -12.23
N MET A 16 12.67 -19.77 -11.07
CA MET A 16 14.04 -19.30 -10.86
C MET A 16 15.06 -20.45 -10.96
N SER A 17 14.71 -21.64 -10.48
CA SER A 17 15.57 -22.83 -10.62
C SER A 17 15.72 -23.28 -12.07
N ILE A 18 14.65 -23.26 -12.85
CA ILE A 18 14.70 -23.55 -14.29
C ILE A 18 15.58 -22.51 -14.99
N LEU A 19 15.39 -21.24 -14.69
CA LEU A 19 16.16 -20.16 -15.28
C LEU A 19 17.65 -20.25 -14.93
N PHE A 20 17.99 -20.62 -13.70
CA PHE A 20 19.37 -20.91 -13.28
C PHE A 20 19.98 -22.07 -14.09
N VAL A 21 19.26 -23.18 -14.25
CA VAL A 21 19.73 -24.34 -15.02
C VAL A 21 19.94 -23.97 -16.50
N VAL A 22 18.96 -23.29 -17.10
CA VAL A 22 19.06 -22.85 -18.51
C VAL A 22 20.23 -21.90 -18.72
N TYR A 23 20.37 -20.90 -17.85
CA TYR A 23 21.49 -19.96 -17.88
C TYR A 23 22.84 -20.69 -17.77
N SER A 24 22.99 -21.59 -16.80
CA SER A 24 24.21 -22.36 -16.60
C SER A 24 24.55 -23.24 -17.86
N VAL A 25 23.55 -23.95 -18.38
CA VAL A 25 23.75 -24.77 -19.60
C VAL A 25 24.23 -23.89 -20.76
N VAL A 26 23.60 -22.76 -21.01
CA VAL A 26 23.97 -21.83 -22.08
C VAL A 26 25.40 -21.31 -21.92
N VAL A 27 25.74 -20.83 -20.70
CA VAL A 27 27.05 -20.25 -20.42
C VAL A 27 28.18 -21.28 -20.57
N PHE A 28 28.00 -22.53 -20.13
CA PHE A 28 29.01 -23.57 -20.23
C PHE A 28 29.04 -24.26 -21.62
N ALA A 29 27.96 -24.15 -22.41
CA ALA A 29 27.93 -24.65 -23.77
C ALA A 29 28.62 -23.73 -24.79
N LEU A 30 28.71 -22.40 -24.45
CA LEU A 30 29.37 -21.44 -25.31
C LEU A 30 30.89 -21.49 -25.14
N PRO A 31 31.69 -21.25 -26.23
CA PRO A 31 33.12 -21.33 -26.19
C PRO A 31 33.77 -20.09 -25.53
N PHE A 32 33.36 -19.77 -24.30
CA PHE A 32 33.97 -18.70 -23.56
C PHE A 32 35.30 -19.11 -22.91
N ALA A 33 36.23 -18.17 -22.81
CA ALA A 33 37.47 -18.40 -22.08
C ALA A 33 37.19 -18.46 -20.57
N MET A 34 37.38 -19.61 -19.93
CA MET A 34 37.13 -19.87 -18.51
C MET A 34 38.23 -19.25 -17.61
N ASN A 35 38.40 -17.94 -17.66
CA ASN A 35 39.36 -17.19 -16.86
C ASN A 35 38.70 -16.52 -15.64
N ALA A 36 39.44 -15.69 -14.91
CA ALA A 36 38.92 -14.99 -13.72
C ALA A 36 37.69 -14.09 -14.04
N VAL A 37 37.64 -13.46 -15.21
CA VAL A 37 36.49 -12.65 -15.66
C VAL A 37 35.24 -13.52 -15.84
N PHE A 38 35.38 -14.69 -16.43
CA PHE A 38 34.29 -15.65 -16.61
C PHE A 38 33.70 -16.09 -15.27
N TRP A 39 34.54 -16.56 -14.34
CA TRP A 39 34.07 -17.05 -13.04
C TRP A 39 33.42 -15.94 -12.20
N MET A 40 34.00 -14.75 -12.21
CA MET A 40 33.44 -13.62 -11.53
C MET A 40 32.04 -13.25 -12.10
N SER A 41 31.91 -13.15 -13.43
CA SER A 41 30.65 -12.86 -14.10
C SER A 41 29.59 -13.93 -13.80
N TYR A 42 30.00 -15.21 -13.78
CA TYR A 42 29.10 -16.32 -13.42
C TYR A 42 28.60 -16.20 -11.96
N ILE A 43 29.50 -15.96 -11.00
CA ILE A 43 29.16 -15.82 -9.58
C ILE A 43 28.19 -14.66 -9.36
N PHE A 44 28.44 -13.48 -9.97
CA PHE A 44 27.53 -12.35 -9.85
C PHE A 44 26.17 -12.60 -10.50
N SER A 45 26.10 -13.35 -11.58
CA SER A 45 24.82 -13.76 -12.20
C SER A 45 24.01 -14.71 -11.32
N VAL A 46 24.68 -15.71 -10.72
CA VAL A 46 24.05 -16.62 -9.76
C VAL A 46 23.55 -15.87 -8.53
N ALA A 47 24.36 -14.93 -8.03
CA ALA A 47 23.95 -14.06 -6.91
C ALA A 47 22.72 -13.19 -7.30
N ALA A 48 22.67 -12.67 -8.53
CA ALA A 48 21.51 -11.91 -9.00
C ALA A 48 20.23 -12.77 -9.07
N ILE A 49 20.34 -14.04 -9.49
CA ILE A 49 19.21 -14.99 -9.46
C ILE A 49 18.75 -15.22 -8.01
N ALA A 50 19.67 -15.39 -7.07
CA ALA A 50 19.34 -15.58 -5.65
C ALA A 50 18.68 -14.35 -5.03
N VAL A 51 19.12 -13.15 -5.39
CA VAL A 51 18.54 -11.87 -4.94
C VAL A 51 17.07 -11.74 -5.38
N GLN A 52 16.70 -12.29 -6.56
CA GLN A 52 15.30 -12.28 -7.02
C GLN A 52 14.33 -12.95 -6.02
N TRP A 53 14.79 -13.93 -5.28
CA TRP A 53 13.98 -14.55 -4.24
C TRP A 53 13.64 -13.57 -3.10
N VAL A 54 14.62 -12.77 -2.68
CA VAL A 54 14.43 -11.75 -1.64
C VAL A 54 13.49 -10.65 -2.14
N VAL A 55 13.71 -10.19 -3.39
CA VAL A 55 12.87 -9.18 -4.05
C VAL A 55 11.43 -9.66 -4.16
N PHE A 56 11.21 -10.89 -4.62
CA PHE A 56 9.88 -11.47 -4.75
C PHE A 56 9.16 -11.56 -3.40
N LYS A 57 9.84 -12.04 -2.36
CA LYS A 57 9.26 -12.09 -1.01
C LYS A 57 8.86 -10.69 -0.54
N LYS A 58 9.77 -9.72 -0.60
CA LYS A 58 9.45 -8.36 -0.15
C LYS A 58 8.34 -7.69 -1.00
N ALA A 59 8.31 -7.94 -2.32
CA ALA A 59 7.30 -7.35 -3.18
C ALA A 59 5.89 -7.91 -2.96
N PHE A 60 5.76 -9.21 -2.62
CA PHE A 60 4.47 -9.90 -2.66
C PHE A 60 4.02 -10.58 -1.37
N ASP A 61 4.89 -10.72 -0.35
CA ASP A 61 4.60 -11.48 0.88
C ASP A 61 3.85 -10.65 1.97
N ASN A 62 3.86 -9.33 1.91
CA ASN A 62 3.41 -8.44 2.98
C ASN A 62 2.01 -7.86 2.81
N GLY A 63 1.04 -8.55 2.20
CA GLY A 63 -0.29 -7.96 2.14
C GLY A 63 -1.44 -8.83 1.67
N GLU A 64 -2.51 -8.85 2.44
CA GLU A 64 -3.75 -9.58 2.17
C GLU A 64 -4.69 -8.87 1.16
N GLY A 65 -4.32 -7.75 0.56
CA GLY A 65 -5.17 -6.95 -0.33
C GLY A 65 -4.61 -6.72 -1.73
N LEU A 66 -5.50 -6.48 -2.70
CA LEU A 66 -5.14 -6.05 -4.06
C LEU A 66 -4.24 -4.81 -4.05
N LYS A 67 -4.48 -3.86 -3.15
CA LYS A 67 -3.67 -2.64 -2.98
C LYS A 67 -2.22 -2.94 -2.60
N SER A 68 -1.99 -3.87 -1.66
CA SER A 68 -0.63 -4.25 -1.24
C SER A 68 0.18 -4.88 -2.38
N LYS A 69 -0.47 -5.59 -3.31
CA LYS A 69 0.19 -6.10 -4.52
C LYS A 69 0.61 -4.98 -5.47
N PHE A 70 -0.21 -3.92 -5.60
CA PHE A 70 0.15 -2.74 -6.40
C PHE A 70 1.36 -2.00 -5.84
N TYR A 71 1.50 -1.90 -4.53
CA TYR A 71 2.67 -1.24 -3.89
C TYR A 71 3.96 -2.07 -3.98
N GLY A 72 3.87 -3.37 -4.21
CA GLY A 72 5.03 -4.23 -4.48
C GLY A 72 5.56 -4.14 -5.91
N PHE A 73 4.79 -3.58 -6.86
CA PHE A 73 5.15 -3.50 -8.26
C PHE A 73 6.42 -2.68 -8.56
N PRO A 74 6.65 -1.49 -7.96
CA PRO A 74 7.90 -0.75 -8.13
C PRO A 74 9.11 -1.53 -7.64
N ILE A 75 9.02 -2.22 -6.51
CA ILE A 75 10.07 -3.06 -5.94
C ILE A 75 10.41 -4.22 -6.88
N ALA A 76 9.39 -4.89 -7.42
CA ALA A 76 9.57 -5.97 -8.39
C ALA A 76 10.24 -5.47 -9.68
N ASN A 77 9.83 -4.31 -10.19
CA ASN A 77 10.40 -3.71 -11.40
C ASN A 77 11.89 -3.40 -11.26
N ILE A 78 12.31 -2.82 -10.13
CA ILE A 78 13.73 -2.55 -9.84
C ILE A 78 14.51 -3.87 -9.77
N GLY A 79 13.96 -4.89 -9.11
CA GLY A 79 14.59 -6.20 -9.02
C GLY A 79 14.77 -6.86 -10.38
N PHE A 80 13.73 -6.90 -11.21
CA PHE A 80 13.81 -7.46 -12.56
C PHE A 80 14.70 -6.64 -13.48
N GLY A 81 14.70 -5.32 -13.37
CA GLY A 81 15.60 -4.44 -14.11
C GLY A 81 17.07 -4.74 -13.81
N TYR A 82 17.44 -4.79 -12.51
CA TYR A 82 18.78 -5.19 -12.09
C TYR A 82 19.15 -6.58 -12.63
N PHE A 83 18.26 -7.54 -12.50
CA PHE A 83 18.48 -8.92 -12.96
C PHE A 83 18.76 -8.97 -14.46
N ALA A 84 17.97 -8.31 -15.29
CA ALA A 84 18.16 -8.27 -16.72
C ALA A 84 19.51 -7.62 -17.10
N VAL A 85 19.82 -6.45 -16.50
CA VAL A 85 21.10 -5.77 -16.72
C VAL A 85 22.28 -6.65 -16.32
N GLN A 86 22.21 -7.32 -15.16
CA GLN A 86 23.25 -8.20 -14.65
C GLN A 86 23.51 -9.38 -15.59
N LEU A 87 22.47 -10.06 -16.08
CA LEU A 87 22.61 -11.18 -17.01
C LEU A 87 23.19 -10.75 -18.36
N ILE A 88 22.71 -9.65 -18.92
CA ILE A 88 23.23 -9.11 -20.18
C ILE A 88 24.71 -8.71 -20.04
N ALA A 89 25.04 -7.93 -18.99
CA ALA A 89 26.41 -7.52 -18.74
C ALA A 89 27.35 -8.71 -18.54
N SER A 90 26.91 -9.75 -17.80
CA SER A 90 27.73 -10.94 -17.56
C SER A 90 28.04 -11.71 -18.84
N VAL A 91 27.07 -11.89 -19.73
CA VAL A 91 27.30 -12.55 -21.03
C VAL A 91 28.26 -11.73 -21.90
N ILE A 92 28.11 -10.40 -21.93
CA ILE A 92 29.02 -9.52 -22.67
C ILE A 92 30.44 -9.64 -22.14
N PHE A 93 30.64 -9.55 -20.80
CA PHE A 93 31.99 -9.66 -20.22
C PHE A 93 32.59 -11.07 -20.37
N MET A 94 31.76 -12.14 -20.34
CA MET A 94 32.24 -13.49 -20.65
C MET A 94 32.72 -13.60 -22.10
N ALA A 95 32.01 -12.99 -23.06
CA ALA A 95 32.43 -12.96 -24.46
C ALA A 95 33.72 -12.15 -24.67
N LEU A 96 33.90 -11.08 -23.88
CA LEU A 96 35.07 -10.21 -23.92
C LEU A 96 36.17 -10.62 -22.92
N ALA A 97 36.07 -11.78 -22.30
CA ALA A 97 36.94 -12.21 -21.20
C ALA A 97 38.44 -12.19 -21.48
N LEU A 98 38.84 -12.34 -22.77
CA LEU A 98 40.25 -12.27 -23.19
C LEU A 98 40.77 -10.84 -23.35
N TYR A 99 39.87 -9.86 -23.52
CA TYR A 99 40.25 -8.47 -23.87
C TYR A 99 40.10 -7.51 -22.71
N VAL A 100 39.33 -7.91 -21.67
CA VAL A 100 38.93 -7.01 -20.57
C VAL A 100 39.68 -7.36 -19.29
N PRO A 101 40.26 -6.38 -18.58
CA PRO A 101 40.89 -6.60 -17.29
C PRO A 101 39.85 -6.90 -16.23
N VAL A 102 40.19 -7.74 -15.24
CA VAL A 102 39.25 -8.29 -14.21
C VAL A 102 38.56 -7.20 -13.39
N TRP A 103 39.21 -6.10 -13.16
CA TRP A 103 38.65 -5.00 -12.35
C TRP A 103 37.48 -4.27 -13.01
N LEU A 104 37.39 -4.27 -14.37
CA LEU A 104 36.37 -3.53 -15.09
C LEU A 104 34.95 -4.15 -14.88
N PRO A 105 34.72 -5.45 -15.14
CA PRO A 105 33.42 -6.05 -14.84
C PRO A 105 33.08 -5.99 -13.34
N LEU A 106 34.05 -6.10 -12.42
CA LEU A 106 33.83 -5.97 -10.99
C LEU A 106 33.20 -4.62 -10.63
N ILE A 107 33.76 -3.53 -11.14
CA ILE A 107 33.22 -2.18 -10.91
C ILE A 107 31.79 -2.09 -11.45
N VAL A 108 31.55 -2.56 -12.67
CA VAL A 108 30.20 -2.50 -13.28
C VAL A 108 29.18 -3.27 -12.43
N TYR A 109 29.52 -4.46 -11.96
CA TYR A 109 28.61 -5.27 -11.15
C TYR A 109 28.33 -4.65 -9.77
N VAL A 110 29.37 -4.11 -9.12
CA VAL A 110 29.21 -3.45 -7.81
C VAL A 110 28.39 -2.17 -7.94
N VAL A 111 28.62 -1.37 -8.98
CA VAL A 111 27.84 -0.15 -9.26
C VAL A 111 26.38 -0.51 -9.57
N ALA A 112 26.13 -1.50 -10.43
CA ALA A 112 24.79 -1.95 -10.75
C ALA A 112 24.03 -2.46 -9.51
N LEU A 113 24.70 -3.24 -8.66
CA LEU A 113 24.14 -3.71 -7.39
C LEU A 113 23.86 -2.55 -6.44
N GLY A 114 24.75 -1.57 -6.35
CA GLY A 114 24.60 -0.37 -5.52
C GLY A 114 23.39 0.46 -5.94
N ILE A 115 23.23 0.73 -7.23
CA ILE A 115 22.06 1.46 -7.79
C ILE A 115 20.77 0.68 -7.50
N ALA A 116 20.77 -0.62 -7.72
CA ALA A 116 19.60 -1.45 -7.45
C ALA A 116 19.22 -1.45 -5.95
N THR A 117 20.21 -1.51 -5.06
CA THR A 117 19.98 -1.48 -3.60
C THR A 117 19.41 -0.13 -3.15
N ILE A 118 19.94 0.99 -3.65
CA ILE A 118 19.43 2.33 -3.36
C ILE A 118 17.97 2.46 -3.86
N GLY A 119 17.71 2.03 -5.09
CA GLY A 119 16.37 2.04 -5.66
C GLY A 119 15.38 1.17 -4.88
N PHE A 120 15.83 0.02 -4.39
CA PHE A 120 15.04 -0.87 -3.56
C PHE A 120 14.67 -0.25 -2.20
N ILE A 121 15.63 0.37 -1.52
CA ILE A 121 15.39 1.07 -0.25
C ILE A 121 14.42 2.24 -0.45
N ALA A 122 14.59 3.03 -1.52
CA ALA A 122 13.69 4.14 -1.83
C ALA A 122 12.26 3.66 -2.10
N ALA A 123 12.10 2.59 -2.87
CA ALA A 123 10.77 2.02 -3.16
C ALA A 123 10.09 1.42 -1.92
N ASP A 124 10.87 0.79 -1.02
CA ASP A 124 10.38 0.23 0.25
C ASP A 124 9.90 1.37 1.19
N ALA A 125 10.65 2.46 1.29
CA ALA A 125 10.28 3.64 2.09
C ALA A 125 8.99 4.30 1.59
N VAL A 126 8.83 4.48 0.27
CA VAL A 126 7.59 5.01 -0.32
C VAL A 126 6.41 4.08 -0.03
N ARG A 127 6.61 2.77 -0.13
CA ARG A 127 5.60 1.78 0.19
C ARG A 127 5.11 1.90 1.64
N GLU A 128 6.04 1.96 2.60
CA GLU A 128 5.69 2.09 4.03
C GLU A 128 4.88 3.36 4.31
N GLU A 129 5.24 4.48 3.68
CA GLU A 129 4.52 5.74 3.87
C GLU A 129 3.08 5.66 3.33
N VAL A 130 2.91 5.09 2.13
CA VAL A 130 1.58 4.91 1.53
C VAL A 130 0.73 3.94 2.35
N GLU A 131 1.32 2.86 2.88
CA GLU A 131 0.62 1.90 3.73
C GLU A 131 0.16 2.55 5.06
N LYS A 132 1.00 3.38 5.68
CA LYS A 132 0.62 4.18 6.86
C LYS A 132 -0.54 5.13 6.58
N GLN A 133 -0.52 5.80 5.43
CA GLN A 133 -1.62 6.69 5.03
C GLN A 133 -2.92 5.92 4.77
N ASP A 134 -2.86 4.76 4.12
CA ASP A 134 -4.03 3.90 3.89
C ASP A 134 -4.65 3.38 5.21
N VAL A 135 -3.81 3.02 6.20
CA VAL A 135 -4.28 2.59 7.52
C VAL A 135 -4.97 3.74 8.25
N LYS A 136 -4.36 4.94 8.25
CA LYS A 136 -4.97 6.16 8.82
C LYS A 136 -6.30 6.47 8.16
N LEU A 137 -6.37 6.43 6.83
CA LEU A 137 -7.59 6.68 6.08
C LEU A 137 -8.69 5.64 6.37
N LYS A 138 -8.34 4.36 6.44
CA LYS A 138 -9.30 3.30 6.80
C LYS A 138 -9.84 3.49 8.21
N LYS A 139 -9.00 3.85 9.19
CA LYS A 139 -9.42 4.13 10.56
C LYS A 139 -10.37 5.33 10.60
N SER A 140 -10.03 6.39 9.87
CA SER A 140 -10.83 7.60 9.75
C SER A 140 -12.23 7.33 9.18
N ILE A 141 -12.33 6.55 8.08
CA ILE A 141 -13.62 6.20 7.46
C ILE A 141 -14.42 5.20 8.32
N SER A 142 -13.75 4.34 9.06
CA SER A 142 -14.39 3.27 9.84
C SER A 142 -15.30 3.82 10.94
N ARG A 143 -14.93 4.93 11.60
CA ARG A 143 -15.70 5.50 12.69
C ARG A 143 -17.08 5.98 12.22
N MET A 144 -17.10 6.80 11.17
CA MET A 144 -18.36 7.30 10.62
C MET A 144 -19.24 6.19 10.04
N LYS A 145 -18.65 5.19 9.38
CA LYS A 145 -19.39 4.01 8.91
C LYS A 145 -20.01 3.21 10.06
N THR A 146 -19.33 3.14 11.21
CA THR A 146 -19.87 2.47 12.39
C THR A 146 -21.06 3.23 12.95
N MET A 147 -21.00 4.56 13.02
CA MET A 147 -22.13 5.40 13.41
C MET A 147 -23.32 5.25 12.46
N GLN A 148 -23.07 5.29 11.15
CA GLN A 148 -24.09 5.01 10.11
C GLN A 148 -24.73 3.64 10.29
N GLY A 149 -23.94 2.59 10.54
CA GLY A 149 -24.42 1.25 10.80
C GLY A 149 -25.31 1.18 12.04
N LYS A 150 -24.91 1.81 13.14
CA LYS A 150 -25.70 1.90 14.38
C LYS A 150 -27.03 2.63 14.14
N MET A 151 -27.00 3.76 13.41
CA MET A 151 -28.23 4.51 13.09
C MET A 151 -29.19 3.70 12.24
N ASN A 152 -28.71 2.95 11.25
CA ASN A 152 -29.57 2.05 10.46
C ASN A 152 -30.21 0.95 11.31
N VAL A 153 -29.47 0.39 12.27
CA VAL A 153 -30.03 -0.60 13.21
C VAL A 153 -31.10 0.04 14.08
N ILE A 154 -30.86 1.25 14.63
CA ILE A 154 -31.85 1.96 15.45
C ILE A 154 -33.10 2.30 14.63
N ALA A 155 -32.95 2.72 13.37
CA ALA A 155 -34.07 3.01 12.47
C ALA A 155 -34.90 1.76 12.14
N SER A 156 -34.35 0.56 12.25
CA SER A 156 -35.08 -0.70 12.07
C SER A 156 -35.80 -1.18 13.33
N MET A 157 -35.52 -0.59 14.51
CA MET A 157 -36.13 -1.02 15.79
C MET A 157 -37.55 -0.48 16.00
N GLY A 158 -38.00 0.53 15.22
CA GLY A 158 -39.33 1.10 15.34
C GLY A 158 -39.67 2.03 14.17
N ASP A 159 -40.94 2.34 14.02
CA ASP A 159 -41.42 3.20 12.93
C ASP A 159 -41.45 4.69 13.36
N TYR A 160 -40.28 5.23 13.64
CA TYR A 160 -40.10 6.64 14.01
C TYR A 160 -39.53 7.43 12.80
N THR A 161 -40.37 8.33 12.25
CA THR A 161 -39.99 9.15 11.07
C THR A 161 -38.72 9.98 11.30
N ALA A 162 -38.58 10.58 12.49
CA ALA A 162 -37.40 11.38 12.86
C ALA A 162 -36.11 10.55 12.85
N ILE A 163 -36.15 9.31 13.31
CA ILE A 163 -34.98 8.41 13.31
C ILE A 163 -34.62 8.01 11.87
N LYS A 164 -35.59 7.76 11.00
CA LYS A 164 -35.36 7.44 9.58
C LYS A 164 -34.70 8.60 8.86
N GLN A 165 -35.18 9.83 9.09
CA GLN A 165 -34.59 11.05 8.53
C GLN A 165 -33.15 11.25 9.01
N LEU A 166 -32.90 11.06 10.32
CA LEU A 166 -31.57 11.14 10.87
C LEU A 166 -30.63 10.07 10.32
N ALA A 167 -31.08 8.83 10.13
CA ALA A 167 -30.31 7.75 9.53
C ALA A 167 -29.93 8.08 8.06
N GLU A 168 -30.85 8.70 7.30
CA GLU A 168 -30.52 9.21 5.97
C GLU A 168 -29.50 10.35 6.02
N ALA A 169 -29.58 11.28 6.94
CA ALA A 169 -28.61 12.35 7.12
C ALA A 169 -27.21 11.78 7.39
N PHE A 170 -27.10 10.77 8.25
CA PHE A 170 -25.84 10.05 8.49
C PHE A 170 -25.31 9.37 7.21
N LYS A 171 -26.18 8.75 6.41
CA LYS A 171 -25.81 8.08 5.17
C LYS A 171 -25.16 9.01 4.15
N TYR A 172 -25.64 10.24 4.07
CA TYR A 172 -25.12 11.26 3.13
C TYR A 172 -24.03 12.15 3.72
N SER A 173 -23.67 11.96 4.99
CA SER A 173 -22.57 12.67 5.62
C SER A 173 -21.21 12.22 5.11
N ASP A 174 -20.24 13.13 5.11
CA ASP A 174 -18.87 12.84 4.72
C ASP A 174 -18.28 11.72 5.61
N PRO A 175 -17.82 10.61 5.03
CA PRO A 175 -17.31 9.48 5.81
C PRO A 175 -15.95 9.73 6.44
N VAL A 176 -15.24 10.80 6.08
CA VAL A 176 -13.86 11.07 6.54
C VAL A 176 -13.88 11.74 7.91
N SER A 177 -13.25 11.10 8.89
CA SER A 177 -12.96 11.65 10.23
C SER A 177 -11.51 12.16 10.28
N SER A 178 -11.25 13.14 11.13
CA SER A 178 -9.92 13.67 11.42
C SER A 178 -9.75 13.90 12.93
N GLU A 179 -8.52 14.14 13.39
CA GLU A 179 -8.26 14.40 14.80
C GLU A 179 -9.02 15.63 15.31
N GLU A 180 -9.22 16.63 14.46
CA GLU A 180 -9.96 17.83 14.78
C GLU A 180 -11.48 17.59 14.97
N LEU A 181 -11.99 16.49 14.42
CA LEU A 181 -13.41 16.09 14.56
C LEU A 181 -13.64 15.09 15.71
N ASP A 182 -12.58 14.63 16.36
CA ASP A 182 -12.65 13.54 17.36
C ASP A 182 -13.61 13.86 18.51
N ASN A 183 -13.60 15.11 19.01
CA ASN A 183 -14.46 15.54 20.11
C ASN A 183 -15.94 15.51 19.71
N ILE A 184 -16.31 16.11 18.60
CA ILE A 184 -17.71 16.15 18.15
C ILE A 184 -18.22 14.75 17.75
N GLU A 185 -17.36 13.92 17.20
CA GLU A 185 -17.71 12.53 16.85
C GLU A 185 -17.90 11.66 18.11
N THR A 186 -17.15 11.93 19.18
CA THR A 186 -17.36 11.27 20.48
C THR A 186 -18.70 11.64 21.10
N ILE A 187 -19.09 12.91 21.02
CA ILE A 187 -20.41 13.37 21.48
C ILE A 187 -21.53 12.72 20.65
N LEU A 188 -21.37 12.66 19.32
CA LEU A 188 -22.30 11.98 18.42
C LEU A 188 -22.48 10.49 18.75
N GLU A 189 -21.39 9.78 19.04
CA GLU A 189 -21.47 8.37 19.48
C GLU A 189 -22.26 8.22 20.79
N GLY A 190 -22.09 9.14 21.73
CA GLY A 190 -22.86 9.20 22.97
C GLY A 190 -24.36 9.40 22.70
N CYS A 191 -24.71 10.39 21.89
CA CYS A 191 -26.11 10.64 21.51
C CYS A 191 -26.75 9.47 20.79
N ILE A 192 -26.03 8.76 19.93
CA ILE A 192 -26.54 7.55 19.27
C ILE A 192 -26.81 6.43 20.29
N ALA A 193 -25.96 6.28 21.30
CA ALA A 193 -26.16 5.27 22.34
C ALA A 193 -27.38 5.61 23.22
N GLU A 194 -27.54 6.90 23.60
CA GLU A 194 -28.71 7.39 24.33
C GLU A 194 -29.99 7.18 23.51
N LEU A 195 -29.97 7.51 22.21
CA LEU A 195 -31.09 7.30 21.30
C LEU A 195 -31.50 5.83 21.22
N GLN A 196 -30.53 4.91 21.17
CA GLN A 196 -30.82 3.48 21.21
C GLN A 196 -31.50 3.06 22.50
N GLY A 197 -31.13 3.64 23.63
CA GLY A 197 -31.77 3.42 24.93
C GLY A 197 -33.22 3.92 24.94
N ALA A 198 -33.46 5.15 24.47
CA ALA A 198 -34.79 5.75 24.40
C ALA A 198 -35.75 4.98 23.50
N VAL A 199 -35.25 4.45 22.35
CA VAL A 199 -36.05 3.61 21.45
C VAL A 199 -36.46 2.28 22.12
N LYS A 200 -35.53 1.67 22.87
CA LYS A 200 -35.85 0.45 23.65
C LYS A 200 -36.89 0.71 24.74
N ALA A 201 -36.81 1.89 25.39
CA ALA A 201 -37.77 2.33 26.42
C ALA A 201 -39.11 2.83 25.83
N LYS A 202 -39.18 3.02 24.50
CA LYS A 202 -40.35 3.59 23.79
C LYS A 202 -40.72 5.02 24.27
N ASP A 203 -39.75 5.79 24.74
CA ASP A 203 -39.92 7.16 25.18
C ASP A 203 -39.88 8.12 23.98
N THR A 204 -41.04 8.43 23.44
CA THR A 204 -41.20 9.24 22.24
C THR A 204 -40.73 10.68 22.42
N ALA A 205 -40.86 11.27 23.64
CA ALA A 205 -40.46 12.65 23.92
C ALA A 205 -38.92 12.73 23.87
N THR A 206 -38.23 11.83 24.57
CA THR A 206 -36.76 11.74 24.58
C THR A 206 -36.21 11.41 23.21
N ILE A 207 -36.86 10.54 22.42
CA ILE A 207 -36.47 10.22 21.05
C ILE A 207 -36.45 11.48 20.17
N THR A 208 -37.50 12.30 20.21
CA THR A 208 -37.60 13.51 19.39
C THR A 208 -36.49 14.51 19.76
N GLN A 209 -36.30 14.75 21.05
CA GLN A 209 -35.26 15.68 21.55
C GLN A 209 -33.83 15.21 21.18
N LEU A 210 -33.57 13.91 21.30
CA LEU A 210 -32.25 13.34 20.93
C LEU A 210 -32.02 13.36 19.41
N CYS A 211 -33.06 13.17 18.60
CA CYS A 211 -32.94 13.28 17.15
C CYS A 211 -32.55 14.70 16.74
N GLU A 212 -33.23 15.74 17.26
CA GLU A 212 -32.92 17.14 16.97
C GLU A 212 -31.49 17.50 17.39
N LYS A 213 -31.09 17.10 18.60
CA LYS A 213 -29.73 17.32 19.12
C LYS A 213 -28.67 16.65 18.25
N THR A 214 -28.91 15.38 17.88
CA THR A 214 -27.96 14.60 17.09
C THR A 214 -27.85 15.15 15.67
N GLU A 215 -28.94 15.60 15.08
CA GLU A 215 -28.95 16.23 13.76
C GLU A 215 -28.16 17.55 13.75
N ALA A 216 -28.36 18.39 14.77
CA ALA A 216 -27.61 19.64 14.91
C ALA A 216 -26.09 19.38 15.01
N LEU A 217 -25.68 18.41 15.85
CA LEU A 217 -24.27 18.00 15.98
C LEU A 217 -23.71 17.41 14.69
N LEU A 218 -24.50 16.64 13.95
CA LEU A 218 -24.08 16.07 12.67
C LEU A 218 -23.85 17.16 11.62
N ASN A 219 -24.72 18.18 11.59
CA ASN A 219 -24.58 19.33 10.70
C ASN A 219 -23.34 20.15 11.04
N GLU A 220 -23.09 20.41 12.34
CA GLU A 220 -21.87 21.07 12.81
C GLU A 220 -20.62 20.28 12.40
N ARG A 221 -20.61 18.97 12.64
CA ARG A 221 -19.51 18.08 12.21
C ARG A 221 -19.27 18.16 10.70
N ASN A 222 -20.32 18.17 9.89
CA ASN A 222 -20.20 18.24 8.44
C ASN A 222 -19.65 19.60 7.97
N GLN A 223 -20.01 20.71 8.65
CA GLN A 223 -19.44 22.04 8.37
C GLN A 223 -17.93 22.07 8.73
N LEU A 224 -17.57 21.60 9.91
CA LEU A 224 -16.17 21.49 10.33
C LEU A 224 -15.36 20.63 9.36
N CYS A 225 -15.89 19.50 8.92
CA CYS A 225 -15.24 18.64 7.93
C CYS A 225 -14.94 19.39 6.62
N LYS A 226 -15.86 20.20 6.11
CA LYS A 226 -15.65 21.02 4.92
C LYS A 226 -14.56 22.08 5.14
N LEU A 227 -14.56 22.76 6.30
CA LEU A 227 -13.56 23.76 6.64
C LEU A 227 -12.15 23.16 6.71
N TYR A 228 -11.98 22.02 7.36
CA TYR A 228 -10.68 21.36 7.48
C TYR A 228 -10.18 20.75 6.17
N LYS A 229 -11.08 20.27 5.32
CA LYS A 229 -10.72 19.85 3.95
C LYS A 229 -10.17 20.99 3.12
N ASN A 230 -10.82 22.14 3.16
CA ASN A 230 -10.39 23.33 2.40
C ASN A 230 -9.05 23.90 2.93
N LYS A 231 -8.77 23.78 4.22
CA LYS A 231 -7.50 24.21 4.83
C LYS A 231 -6.32 23.28 4.49
N LYS A 232 -6.57 21.99 4.19
CA LYS A 232 -5.55 21.01 3.79
C LYS A 232 -5.23 21.00 2.29
N ILE A 233 -6.00 21.70 1.46
CA ILE A 233 -5.69 21.90 0.05
C ILE A 233 -4.96 23.24 -0.04
N PRO A 234 -3.62 23.30 -0.12
CA PRO A 234 -2.94 24.54 -0.47
C PRO A 234 -3.42 24.89 -1.88
N ILE A 235 -3.95 26.12 -2.03
CA ILE A 235 -4.38 26.68 -3.31
C ILE A 235 -3.16 26.61 -4.23
N ARG A 236 -3.14 25.62 -5.13
CA ARG A 236 -2.13 25.43 -6.16
C ARG A 236 -2.35 26.46 -7.27
N GLY A 237 -2.22 27.76 -6.93
CA GLY A 237 -2.57 28.84 -7.85
C GLY A 237 -2.09 30.25 -7.50
N GLN A 238 -1.18 30.43 -6.51
CA GLN A 238 -0.60 31.75 -6.24
C GLN A 238 0.94 31.68 -6.14
N GLN A 239 1.58 31.30 -7.24
CA GLN A 239 3.03 31.44 -7.38
C GLN A 239 3.42 31.72 -8.84
N TYR A 240 2.69 32.65 -9.48
CA TYR A 240 3.14 33.34 -10.69
C TYR A 240 2.60 34.78 -10.60
N ASP A 241 3.32 35.66 -9.94
CA ASP A 241 3.38 37.08 -10.22
C ASP A 241 4.29 37.75 -9.17
N SER A 242 5.60 37.65 -9.42
CA SER A 242 6.61 38.62 -8.95
C SER A 242 7.95 38.31 -9.59
N PHE A 243 8.10 38.70 -10.86
CA PHE A 243 9.36 39.18 -11.43
C PHE A 243 9.03 40.26 -12.44
#